data_c22237f0f539bdc11d3b941380cedbbd
#
_entry.id   c22237f0f539bdc11d3b941380cedbbd
#
_cell.length_a   1.000
_cell.length_b   1.000
_cell.length_c   1.000
_cell.angle_alpha   90.00
_cell.angle_beta   90.00
_cell.angle_gamma   90.00
#
_symmetry.space_group_name_H-M   'P 1'
#
loop_
_entity.id
_entity.type
_entity.pdbx_description
1 polymer ?
#
loop_
_entity_poly.entity_id
_entity_poly.type
_entity_poly.pdbx_seq_one_letter_code
_entity_poly.pdbx_strand_id
1 'polypeptide(L)'
;MHIAVAGNIGCGKTTLTNMLAKHYGWEPRFESVEFNPYLEDFYADMGRWSFNLQVYFLNKRFKDVVDISNSDKFIIQDRTIYEDARIFAPNLHRQGFMSDRDFDNYRDLFELMMSLVKMPDLVIYIRSTIPNLVAQIQKRGRAYESSMRIDYLQGLNDLYENWIADYKGKLLIIDGDTIKFGDKAEDFRYVTDRIDAELFGLFPFEGSAEHGKEIK
;
A
#
# COMPACT_ATOMS: atom_id res chain seq x y z
N MET A 1 8.38 -11.05 -10.62
CA MET A 1 6.98 -10.54 -10.60
C MET A 1 6.78 -9.66 -9.38
N HIS A 2 6.13 -8.53 -9.56
CA HIS A 2 5.88 -7.54 -8.50
C HIS A 2 4.38 -7.37 -8.25
N ILE A 3 3.92 -7.78 -7.08
CA ILE A 3 2.55 -7.59 -6.60
C ILE A 3 2.57 -6.50 -5.53
N ALA A 4 1.63 -5.55 -5.61
CA ALA A 4 1.55 -4.45 -4.67
C ALA A 4 0.21 -4.44 -3.93
N VAL A 5 0.24 -4.25 -2.61
CA VAL A 5 -0.96 -4.09 -1.78
C VAL A 5 -1.12 -2.62 -1.42
N ALA A 6 -2.18 -2.01 -1.93
CA ALA A 6 -2.49 -0.60 -1.76
C ALA A 6 -3.75 -0.39 -0.91
N GLY A 7 -3.88 0.80 -0.32
CA GLY A 7 -5.05 1.19 0.45
C GLY A 7 -4.74 2.13 1.60
N ASN A 8 -5.77 2.72 2.17
CA ASN A 8 -5.66 3.78 3.16
C ASN A 8 -5.04 3.29 4.49
N ILE A 9 -4.68 4.20 5.36
CA ILE A 9 -4.17 3.90 6.70
C ILE A 9 -5.24 3.09 7.47
N GLY A 10 -4.82 1.96 8.05
CA GLY A 10 -5.73 1.09 8.82
C GLY A 10 -6.49 0.03 8.02
N CYS A 11 -6.43 0.00 6.67
CA CYS A 11 -7.22 -0.94 5.87
C CYS A 11 -6.73 -2.42 5.90
N GLY A 12 -5.59 -2.72 6.54
CA GLY A 12 -5.11 -4.12 6.70
C GLY A 12 -4.05 -4.57 5.70
N LYS A 13 -3.38 -3.66 4.96
CA LYS A 13 -2.33 -4.00 3.98
C LYS A 13 -1.28 -4.95 4.51
N THR A 14 -0.66 -4.62 5.64
CA THR A 14 0.42 -5.42 6.25
C THR A 14 -0.05 -6.83 6.59
N THR A 15 -1.26 -6.97 7.09
CA THR A 15 -1.88 -8.28 7.39
C THR A 15 -2.03 -9.10 6.11
N LEU A 16 -2.63 -8.51 5.07
CA LEU A 16 -2.83 -9.20 3.79
C LEU A 16 -1.50 -9.56 3.14
N THR A 17 -0.53 -8.64 3.11
CA THR A 17 0.83 -8.89 2.59
C THR A 17 1.49 -10.08 3.28
N ASN A 18 1.44 -10.16 4.61
CA ASN A 18 1.98 -11.29 5.37
C ASN A 18 1.30 -12.62 5.03
N MET A 19 -0.03 -12.61 4.94
CA MET A 19 -0.80 -13.80 4.65
C MET A 19 -0.54 -14.32 3.25
N LEU A 20 -0.50 -13.43 2.25
CA LEU A 20 -0.22 -13.79 0.85
C LEU A 20 1.24 -14.24 0.67
N ALA A 21 2.20 -13.56 1.31
CA ALA A 21 3.60 -13.99 1.29
C ALA A 21 3.77 -15.41 1.80
N LYS A 22 3.11 -15.77 2.91
CA LYS A 22 3.13 -17.14 3.45
C LYS A 22 2.42 -18.16 2.56
N HIS A 23 1.27 -17.77 1.98
CA HIS A 23 0.46 -18.66 1.16
C HIS A 23 1.17 -19.04 -0.14
N TYR A 24 1.77 -18.05 -0.82
CA TYR A 24 2.41 -18.25 -2.12
C TYR A 24 3.93 -18.47 -2.04
N GLY A 25 4.54 -18.31 -0.88
CA GLY A 25 6.01 -18.33 -0.75
C GLY A 25 6.70 -17.11 -1.37
N TRP A 26 5.98 -15.98 -1.52
CA TRP A 26 6.53 -14.75 -2.08
C TRP A 26 7.38 -14.00 -1.06
N GLU A 27 8.37 -13.24 -1.54
CA GLU A 27 9.21 -12.40 -0.68
C GLU A 27 8.46 -11.11 -0.31
N PRO A 28 8.16 -10.87 0.99
CA PRO A 28 7.46 -9.64 1.39
C PRO A 28 8.41 -8.46 1.49
N ARG A 29 7.93 -7.28 1.09
CA ARG A 29 8.54 -5.97 1.32
C ARG A 29 7.56 -5.11 2.11
N PHE A 30 7.94 -4.77 3.34
CA PHE A 30 7.10 -3.98 4.24
C PHE A 30 7.50 -2.51 4.26
N GLU A 31 6.52 -1.66 4.56
CA GLU A 31 6.76 -0.24 4.80
C GLU A 31 7.67 -0.05 6.03
N SER A 32 8.81 0.62 5.83
CA SER A 32 9.74 0.94 6.91
C SER A 32 9.24 2.13 7.72
N VAL A 33 8.29 1.92 8.62
CA VAL A 33 7.77 2.97 9.53
C VAL A 33 8.58 3.08 10.81
N GLU A 34 9.18 1.94 11.28
CA GLU A 34 9.75 1.81 12.63
C GLU A 34 10.99 2.69 12.90
N PHE A 35 11.71 3.12 11.90
CA PHE A 35 12.91 3.97 12.06
C PHE A 35 12.84 5.23 11.20
N ASN A 36 11.61 5.72 10.93
CA ASN A 36 11.43 6.94 10.18
C ASN A 36 11.70 8.15 11.09
N PRO A 37 12.79 8.93 10.83
CA PRO A 37 13.20 10.02 11.72
C PRO A 37 12.26 11.23 11.67
N TYR A 38 11.31 11.27 10.73
CA TYR A 38 10.41 12.42 10.53
C TYR A 38 8.98 12.14 10.96
N LEU A 39 8.61 10.89 11.27
CA LEU A 39 7.20 10.53 11.42
C LEU A 39 6.55 11.16 12.65
N GLU A 40 7.23 11.17 13.79
CA GLU A 40 6.72 11.78 15.02
C GLU A 40 6.65 13.30 14.87
N ASP A 41 7.71 13.92 14.36
CA ASP A 41 7.77 15.36 14.09
C ASP A 41 6.69 15.80 13.11
N PHE A 42 6.41 14.99 12.08
CA PHE A 42 5.35 15.25 11.11
C PHE A 42 3.96 15.29 11.76
N TYR A 43 3.63 14.33 12.62
CA TYR A 43 2.34 14.36 13.32
C TYR A 43 2.24 15.51 14.35
N ALA A 44 3.37 16.00 14.86
CA ALA A 44 3.40 17.17 15.74
C ALA A 44 3.25 18.50 14.96
N ASP A 45 3.88 18.61 13.77
CA ASP A 45 3.83 19.80 12.90
C ASP A 45 3.89 19.41 11.42
N MET A 46 2.71 19.11 10.86
CA MET A 46 2.59 18.70 9.44
C MET A 46 3.11 19.79 8.48
N GLY A 47 2.85 21.07 8.78
CA GLY A 47 3.28 22.18 7.90
C GLY A 47 4.80 22.26 7.77
N ARG A 48 5.52 21.99 8.86
CA ARG A 48 6.99 22.03 8.86
C ARG A 48 7.60 20.80 8.20
N TRP A 49 7.04 19.61 8.41
CA TRP A 49 7.71 18.36 8.12
C TRP A 49 7.17 17.57 6.93
N SER A 50 6.07 18.01 6.30
CA SER A 50 5.44 17.30 5.18
C SER A 50 6.39 17.00 4.03
N PHE A 51 7.11 17.99 3.53
CA PHE A 51 8.04 17.82 2.42
C PHE A 51 9.17 16.85 2.78
N ASN A 52 9.76 17.02 3.96
CA ASN A 52 10.86 16.18 4.43
C ASN A 52 10.44 14.70 4.54
N LEU A 53 9.27 14.46 5.13
CA LEU A 53 8.71 13.13 5.27
C LEU A 53 8.42 12.49 3.92
N GLN A 54 7.80 13.23 2.99
CA GLN A 54 7.46 12.71 1.67
C GLN A 54 8.71 12.39 0.83
N VAL A 55 9.74 13.23 0.88
CA VAL A 55 11.03 12.95 0.21
C VAL A 55 11.72 11.73 0.83
N TYR A 56 11.65 11.57 2.17
CA TYR A 56 12.18 10.39 2.84
C TYR A 56 11.49 9.09 2.36
N PHE A 57 10.17 9.07 2.33
CA PHE A 57 9.41 7.92 1.82
C PHE A 57 9.69 7.65 0.35
N LEU A 58 9.70 8.69 -0.48
CA LEU A 58 10.01 8.56 -1.90
C LEU A 58 11.36 7.90 -2.14
N ASN A 59 12.41 8.35 -1.43
CA ASN A 59 13.75 7.78 -1.52
C ASN A 59 13.80 6.30 -1.11
N LYS A 60 13.16 5.95 0.03
CA LYS A 60 13.11 4.56 0.51
C LYS A 60 12.38 3.65 -0.46
N ARG A 61 11.19 4.06 -0.93
CA ARG A 61 10.39 3.25 -1.86
C ARG A 61 11.01 3.14 -3.23
N PHE A 62 11.66 4.21 -3.72
CA PHE A 62 12.37 4.12 -4.99
C PHE A 62 13.48 3.07 -4.95
N LYS A 63 14.25 3.02 -3.86
CA LYS A 63 15.25 1.97 -3.66
C LYS A 63 14.60 0.57 -3.69
N ASP A 64 13.49 0.39 -2.96
CA ASP A 64 12.78 -0.89 -2.97
C ASP A 64 12.29 -1.27 -4.38
N VAL A 65 11.72 -0.32 -5.13
CA VAL A 65 11.22 -0.59 -6.50
C VAL A 65 12.37 -0.91 -7.46
N VAL A 66 13.53 -0.27 -7.33
CA VAL A 66 14.73 -0.62 -8.10
C VAL A 66 15.20 -2.04 -7.79
N ASP A 67 15.27 -2.39 -6.50
CA ASP A 67 15.66 -3.75 -6.06
C ASP A 67 14.65 -4.80 -6.57
N ILE A 68 13.35 -4.50 -6.51
CA ILE A 68 12.28 -5.36 -7.04
C ILE A 68 12.42 -5.53 -8.56
N SER A 69 12.66 -4.44 -9.29
CA SER A 69 12.78 -4.46 -10.75
C SER A 69 13.98 -5.29 -11.25
N ASN A 70 15.01 -5.42 -10.43
CA ASN A 70 16.20 -6.21 -10.70
C ASN A 70 16.15 -7.65 -10.17
N SER A 71 15.03 -8.05 -9.56
CA SER A 71 14.85 -9.37 -8.96
C SER A 71 14.05 -10.30 -9.86
N ASP A 72 14.49 -11.56 -9.97
CA ASP A 72 13.72 -12.64 -10.63
C ASP A 72 12.68 -13.31 -9.74
N LYS A 73 12.57 -12.87 -8.49
CA LYS A 73 11.65 -13.44 -7.50
C LYS A 73 10.22 -12.90 -7.65
N PHE A 74 9.28 -13.62 -7.06
CA PHE A 74 7.94 -13.11 -6.80
C PHE A 74 7.99 -12.28 -5.51
N ILE A 75 7.68 -10.99 -5.61
CA ILE A 75 7.74 -10.05 -4.50
C ILE A 75 6.38 -9.42 -4.29
N ILE A 76 5.94 -9.38 -3.04
CA ILE A 76 4.74 -8.68 -2.61
C ILE A 76 5.11 -7.49 -1.74
N GLN A 77 4.66 -6.30 -2.11
CA GLN A 77 5.00 -5.04 -1.46
C GLN A 77 3.81 -4.44 -0.72
N ASP A 78 3.99 -4.12 0.56
CA ASP A 78 3.05 -3.34 1.38
C ASP A 78 3.27 -1.86 1.10
N ARG A 79 2.35 -1.22 0.39
CA ARG A 79 2.34 0.16 -0.08
C ARG A 79 3.37 0.46 -1.17
N THR A 80 2.96 1.20 -2.15
CA THR A 80 3.74 1.53 -3.34
C THR A 80 4.23 2.98 -3.32
N ILE A 81 5.24 3.27 -4.13
CA ILE A 81 5.71 4.63 -4.41
C ILE A 81 4.63 5.51 -5.07
N TYR A 82 3.67 4.88 -5.79
CA TYR A 82 2.55 5.59 -6.41
C TYR A 82 1.62 6.22 -5.38
N GLU A 83 1.44 5.57 -4.22
CA GLU A 83 0.60 6.10 -3.14
C GLU A 83 1.20 7.36 -2.54
N ASP A 84 2.54 7.43 -2.38
CA ASP A 84 3.20 8.65 -1.89
C ASP A 84 2.92 9.84 -2.83
N ALA A 85 3.05 9.63 -4.15
CA ALA A 85 2.93 10.71 -5.13
C ALA A 85 1.51 11.01 -5.58
N ARG A 86 0.58 10.05 -5.53
CA ARG A 86 -0.81 10.22 -5.99
C ARG A 86 -1.80 10.48 -4.86
N ILE A 87 -1.43 10.12 -3.62
CA ILE A 87 -2.32 10.17 -2.46
C ILE A 87 -1.75 11.09 -1.37
N PHE A 88 -0.58 10.75 -0.78
CA PHE A 88 -0.09 11.44 0.40
C PHE A 88 0.40 12.85 0.12
N ALA A 89 1.30 13.06 -0.83
CA ALA A 89 1.81 14.38 -1.18
C ALA A 89 0.70 15.31 -1.71
N PRO A 90 -0.20 14.88 -2.62
CA PRO A 90 -1.35 15.70 -3.04
C PRO A 90 -2.30 16.05 -1.89
N ASN A 91 -2.54 15.14 -0.93
CA ASN A 91 -3.38 15.45 0.22
C ASN A 91 -2.77 16.55 1.10
N LEU A 92 -1.46 16.45 1.38
CA LEU A 92 -0.73 17.45 2.15
C LEU A 92 -0.69 18.82 1.45
N HIS A 93 -0.52 18.82 0.13
CA HIS A 93 -0.59 20.03 -0.67
C HIS A 93 -1.99 20.66 -0.63
N ARG A 94 -3.07 19.89 -0.86
CA ARG A 94 -4.46 20.36 -0.81
C ARG A 94 -4.85 20.94 0.55
N GLN A 95 -4.27 20.41 1.64
CA GLN A 95 -4.52 20.89 3.00
C GLN A 95 -3.61 22.06 3.41
N GLY A 96 -2.73 22.54 2.52
CA GLY A 96 -1.83 23.67 2.77
C GLY A 96 -0.61 23.32 3.64
N PHE A 97 -0.34 22.02 3.87
CA PHE A 97 0.84 21.54 4.60
C PHE A 97 2.09 21.40 3.73
N MET A 98 1.95 21.53 2.41
CA MET A 98 3.04 21.55 1.44
C MET A 98 2.82 22.70 0.47
N SER A 99 3.85 23.53 0.24
CA SER A 99 3.76 24.65 -0.71
C SER A 99 3.66 24.14 -2.16
N ASP A 100 3.13 24.99 -3.07
CA ASP A 100 3.09 24.69 -4.52
C ASP A 100 4.47 24.34 -5.05
N ARG A 101 5.49 25.15 -4.69
CA ARG A 101 6.89 24.96 -5.10
C ARG A 101 7.43 23.60 -4.63
N ASP A 102 7.17 23.20 -3.38
CA ASP A 102 7.66 21.95 -2.82
C ASP A 102 6.93 20.76 -3.44
N PHE A 103 5.61 20.91 -3.68
CA PHE A 103 4.83 19.87 -4.33
C PHE A 103 5.23 19.67 -5.80
N ASP A 104 5.46 20.73 -6.56
CA ASP A 104 5.94 20.65 -7.94
C ASP A 104 7.32 19.97 -8.01
N ASN A 105 8.26 20.37 -7.15
CA ASN A 105 9.57 19.73 -7.08
C ASN A 105 9.49 18.24 -6.70
N TYR A 106 8.61 17.90 -5.76
CA TYR A 106 8.38 16.51 -5.37
C TYR A 106 7.81 15.67 -6.54
N ARG A 107 6.85 16.23 -7.27
CA ARG A 107 6.23 15.57 -8.43
C ARG A 107 7.23 15.34 -9.56
N ASP A 108 8.04 16.34 -9.90
CA ASP A 108 9.07 16.24 -10.92
C ASP A 108 10.10 15.17 -10.58
N LEU A 109 10.51 15.09 -9.30
CA LEU A 109 11.41 14.05 -8.81
C LEU A 109 10.78 12.65 -8.94
N PHE A 110 9.50 12.50 -8.56
CA PHE A 110 8.77 11.25 -8.71
C PHE A 110 8.67 10.81 -10.19
N GLU A 111 8.32 11.72 -11.09
CA GLU A 111 8.20 11.41 -12.53
C GLU A 111 9.53 10.96 -13.12
N LEU A 112 10.63 11.61 -12.75
CA LEU A 112 11.97 11.17 -13.14
C LEU A 112 12.27 9.76 -12.65
N MET A 113 12.00 9.47 -11.37
CA MET A 113 12.23 8.14 -10.79
C MET A 113 11.38 7.06 -11.50
N MET A 114 10.12 7.36 -11.82
CA MET A 114 9.22 6.40 -12.48
C MET A 114 9.60 6.09 -13.93
N SER A 115 10.32 6.97 -14.61
CA SER A 115 10.86 6.70 -15.94
C SER A 115 11.93 5.58 -15.95
N LEU A 116 12.46 5.22 -14.77
CA LEU A 116 13.56 4.26 -14.60
C LEU A 116 13.11 2.87 -14.11
N VAL A 117 11.86 2.69 -13.76
CA VAL A 117 11.33 1.45 -13.15
C VAL A 117 10.04 0.98 -13.78
N LYS A 118 9.68 -0.29 -13.54
CA LYS A 118 8.44 -0.89 -14.06
C LYS A 118 7.31 -0.74 -13.04
N MET A 119 6.08 -0.65 -13.56
CA MET A 119 4.87 -0.73 -12.74
C MET A 119 4.71 -2.14 -12.14
N PRO A 120 3.99 -2.28 -11.01
CA PRO A 120 3.58 -3.59 -10.50
C PRO A 120 2.80 -4.39 -11.54
N ASP A 121 3.03 -5.73 -11.55
CA ASP A 121 2.28 -6.65 -12.39
C ASP A 121 0.81 -6.77 -11.96
N LEU A 122 0.53 -6.58 -10.66
CA LEU A 122 -0.81 -6.51 -10.08
C LEU A 122 -0.84 -5.56 -8.89
N VAL A 123 -1.85 -4.70 -8.82
CA VAL A 123 -2.19 -3.92 -7.61
C VAL A 123 -3.42 -4.53 -6.96
N ILE A 124 -3.33 -4.86 -5.67
CA ILE A 124 -4.43 -5.29 -4.83
C ILE A 124 -4.83 -4.10 -3.96
N TYR A 125 -5.96 -3.49 -4.26
CA TYR A 125 -6.48 -2.34 -3.52
C TYR A 125 -7.49 -2.79 -2.46
N ILE A 126 -7.20 -2.52 -1.18
CA ILE A 126 -8.14 -2.74 -0.08
C ILE A 126 -8.95 -1.46 0.10
N ARG A 127 -10.19 -1.48 -0.41
CA ARG A 127 -11.17 -0.40 -0.22
C ARG A 127 -11.78 -0.53 1.17
N SER A 128 -11.90 0.59 1.88
CA SER A 128 -12.54 0.58 3.19
C SER A 128 -13.18 1.93 3.52
N THR A 129 -14.28 1.91 4.25
CA THR A 129 -14.96 3.13 4.70
C THR A 129 -14.23 3.79 5.88
N ILE A 130 -14.40 5.11 6.03
CA ILE A 130 -13.79 5.87 7.12
C ILE A 130 -14.11 5.30 8.50
N PRO A 131 -15.36 4.92 8.85
CA PRO A 131 -15.66 4.31 10.14
C PRO A 131 -14.85 3.04 10.40
N ASN A 132 -14.70 2.15 9.39
CA ASN A 132 -13.92 0.94 9.55
C ASN A 132 -12.42 1.24 9.70
N LEU A 133 -11.87 2.18 8.91
CA LEU A 133 -10.48 2.63 9.03
C LEU A 133 -10.18 3.17 10.44
N VAL A 134 -11.04 4.05 10.96
CA VAL A 134 -10.91 4.62 12.32
C VAL A 134 -10.91 3.50 13.37
N ALA A 135 -11.83 2.56 13.28
CA ALA A 135 -11.91 1.43 14.21
C ALA A 135 -10.60 0.57 14.17
N GLN A 136 -10.06 0.31 12.99
CA GLN A 136 -8.82 -0.45 12.84
C GLN A 136 -7.58 0.31 13.33
N ILE A 137 -7.50 1.63 13.10
CA ILE A 137 -6.44 2.50 13.61
C ILE A 137 -6.46 2.51 15.14
N GLN A 138 -7.64 2.68 15.76
CA GLN A 138 -7.81 2.63 17.21
C GLN A 138 -7.41 1.27 17.79
N LYS A 139 -7.85 0.17 17.17
CA LYS A 139 -7.50 -1.21 17.57
C LYS A 139 -5.99 -1.45 17.53
N ARG A 140 -5.29 -0.88 16.54
CA ARG A 140 -3.83 -0.98 16.39
C ARG A 140 -3.07 -0.18 17.46
N GLY A 141 -3.57 0.97 17.89
CA GLY A 141 -3.10 1.73 19.05
C GLY A 141 -1.71 2.35 18.93
N ARG A 142 -1.28 2.78 17.72
CA ARG A 142 -0.03 3.50 17.55
C ARG A 142 -0.13 4.92 18.12
N ALA A 143 0.78 5.30 19.04
CA ALA A 143 0.70 6.56 19.77
C ALA A 143 0.65 7.80 18.85
N TYR A 144 1.47 7.85 17.81
CA TYR A 144 1.53 8.97 16.86
C TYR A 144 0.28 9.10 15.98
N GLU A 145 -0.54 8.04 15.85
CA GLU A 145 -1.79 8.07 15.09
C GLU A 145 -2.97 8.63 15.91
N SER A 146 -2.82 8.77 17.23
CA SER A 146 -3.89 9.27 18.12
C SER A 146 -4.31 10.70 17.81
N SER A 147 -3.44 11.51 17.20
CA SER A 147 -3.70 12.89 16.77
C SER A 147 -4.22 13.00 15.33
N MET A 148 -4.38 11.86 14.62
CA MET A 148 -4.83 11.86 13.22
C MET A 148 -6.26 12.39 13.10
N ARG A 149 -6.44 13.39 12.26
CA ARG A 149 -7.73 14.01 12.01
C ARG A 149 -8.55 13.19 11.01
N ILE A 150 -9.87 13.15 11.21
CA ILE A 150 -10.79 12.44 10.31
C ILE A 150 -10.80 13.07 8.90
N ASP A 151 -10.72 14.40 8.81
CA ASP A 151 -10.67 15.10 7.51
C ASP A 151 -9.40 14.78 6.70
N TYR A 152 -8.27 14.57 7.38
CA TYR A 152 -7.05 14.07 6.74
C TYR A 152 -7.27 12.68 6.16
N LEU A 153 -7.83 11.75 6.94
CA LEU A 153 -8.11 10.39 6.50
C LEU A 153 -9.14 10.34 5.36
N GLN A 154 -10.15 11.22 5.40
CA GLN A 154 -11.14 11.37 4.33
C GLN A 154 -10.48 11.88 3.04
N GLY A 155 -9.64 12.90 3.12
CA GLY A 155 -8.91 13.43 1.97
C GLY A 155 -8.03 12.37 1.30
N LEU A 156 -7.36 11.50 2.08
CA LEU A 156 -6.64 10.34 1.54
C LEU A 156 -7.60 9.39 0.82
N ASN A 157 -8.74 9.07 1.41
CA ASN A 157 -9.71 8.12 0.85
C ASN A 157 -10.24 8.59 -0.51
N ASP A 158 -10.58 9.88 -0.61
CA ASP A 158 -11.06 10.48 -1.87
C ASP A 158 -9.99 10.40 -2.98
N LEU A 159 -8.71 10.60 -2.62
CA LEU A 159 -7.60 10.47 -3.55
C LEU A 159 -7.36 9.02 -3.98
N TYR A 160 -7.52 8.07 -3.08
CA TYR A 160 -7.47 6.64 -3.43
C TYR A 160 -8.54 6.28 -4.44
N GLU A 161 -9.81 6.67 -4.21
CA GLU A 161 -10.90 6.36 -5.14
C GLU A 161 -10.65 6.98 -6.54
N ASN A 162 -10.15 8.22 -6.60
CA ASN A 162 -9.79 8.87 -7.85
C ASN A 162 -8.63 8.14 -8.56
N TRP A 163 -7.58 7.78 -7.83
CA TRP A 163 -6.44 7.07 -8.40
C TRP A 163 -6.83 5.69 -8.94
N ILE A 164 -7.64 4.95 -8.19
CA ILE A 164 -8.11 3.61 -8.57
C ILE A 164 -9.06 3.66 -9.78
N ALA A 165 -9.91 4.69 -9.88
CA ALA A 165 -10.79 4.88 -11.04
C ALA A 165 -10.00 5.10 -12.36
N ASP A 166 -8.84 5.76 -12.25
CA ASP A 166 -7.98 6.07 -13.41
C ASP A 166 -6.84 5.05 -13.62
N TYR A 167 -6.73 4.05 -12.76
CA TYR A 167 -5.62 3.08 -12.82
C TYR A 167 -5.68 2.23 -14.08
N LYS A 168 -4.55 2.14 -14.83
CA LYS A 168 -4.48 1.46 -16.14
C LYS A 168 -3.82 0.08 -16.10
N GLY A 169 -3.22 -0.30 -14.97
CA GLY A 169 -2.62 -1.63 -14.80
C GLY A 169 -3.63 -2.69 -14.37
N LYS A 170 -3.15 -3.91 -14.10
CA LYS A 170 -3.99 -4.95 -13.50
C LYS A 170 -4.34 -4.55 -12.06
N LEU A 171 -5.62 -4.62 -11.72
CA LEU A 171 -6.16 -4.15 -10.46
C LEU A 171 -7.18 -5.15 -9.91
N LEU A 172 -6.94 -5.57 -8.65
CA LEU A 172 -7.89 -6.36 -7.87
C LEU A 172 -8.41 -5.50 -6.71
N ILE A 173 -9.70 -5.25 -6.63
CA ILE A 173 -10.32 -4.53 -5.52
C ILE A 173 -10.91 -5.52 -4.53
N ILE A 174 -10.51 -5.38 -3.25
CA ILE A 174 -11.02 -6.12 -2.10
C ILE A 174 -11.79 -5.17 -1.20
N ASP A 175 -13.05 -5.48 -0.94
CA ASP A 175 -13.87 -4.74 0.01
C ASP A 175 -13.50 -5.13 1.45
N GLY A 176 -12.67 -4.33 2.11
CA GLY A 176 -12.20 -4.53 3.48
C GLY A 176 -13.28 -4.34 4.55
N ASP A 177 -14.46 -3.81 4.20
CA ASP A 177 -15.57 -3.68 5.13
C ASP A 177 -16.36 -5.01 5.25
N THR A 178 -16.39 -5.81 4.19
CA THR A 178 -17.12 -7.10 4.14
C THR A 178 -16.18 -8.30 4.21
N ILE A 179 -15.04 -8.26 3.54
CA ILE A 179 -14.07 -9.35 3.47
C ILE A 179 -13.09 -9.29 4.64
N LYS A 180 -13.26 -10.19 5.60
CA LYS A 180 -12.46 -10.26 6.84
C LYS A 180 -11.34 -11.29 6.73
N PHE A 181 -10.49 -11.14 5.72
CA PHE A 181 -9.41 -12.09 5.38
C PHE A 181 -8.45 -12.39 6.55
N GLY A 182 -8.30 -11.48 7.51
CA GLY A 182 -7.48 -11.70 8.72
C GLY A 182 -8.15 -12.57 9.78
N ASP A 183 -9.49 -12.67 9.75
CA ASP A 183 -10.28 -13.33 10.80
C ASP A 183 -10.96 -14.62 10.29
N LYS A 184 -11.23 -14.71 8.96
CA LYS A 184 -11.97 -15.83 8.35
C LYS A 184 -11.17 -16.47 7.22
N ALA A 185 -10.97 -17.77 7.31
CA ALA A 185 -10.25 -18.55 6.28
C ALA A 185 -10.97 -18.56 4.92
N GLU A 186 -12.30 -18.55 4.92
CA GLU A 186 -13.11 -18.48 3.70
C GLU A 186 -12.92 -17.14 2.94
N ASP A 187 -12.84 -16.03 3.67
CA ASP A 187 -12.61 -14.72 3.08
C ASP A 187 -11.18 -14.61 2.53
N PHE A 188 -10.19 -15.18 3.21
CA PHE A 188 -8.84 -15.25 2.68
C PHE A 188 -8.77 -16.10 1.41
N ARG A 189 -9.45 -17.26 1.40
CA ARG A 189 -9.55 -18.11 0.21
C ARG A 189 -10.20 -17.37 -0.96
N TYR A 190 -11.28 -16.62 -0.73
CA TYR A 190 -11.89 -15.78 -1.75
C TYR A 190 -10.87 -14.80 -2.36
N VAL A 191 -9.99 -14.17 -1.53
CA VAL A 191 -8.96 -13.27 -2.03
C VAL A 191 -7.93 -14.02 -2.87
N THR A 192 -7.45 -15.20 -2.43
CA THR A 192 -6.46 -15.98 -3.18
C THR A 192 -7.01 -16.49 -4.50
N ASP A 193 -8.26 -17.00 -4.53
CA ASP A 193 -8.91 -17.46 -5.76
C ASP A 193 -9.01 -16.34 -6.81
N ARG A 194 -9.26 -15.10 -6.37
CA ARG A 194 -9.28 -13.93 -7.27
C ARG A 194 -7.89 -13.52 -7.75
N ILE A 195 -6.88 -13.60 -6.89
CA ILE A 195 -5.48 -13.34 -7.28
C ILE A 195 -5.03 -14.36 -8.33
N ASP A 196 -5.32 -15.64 -8.12
CA ASP A 196 -4.99 -16.72 -9.06
C ASP A 196 -5.64 -16.50 -10.42
N ALA A 197 -6.91 -16.10 -10.44
CA ALA A 197 -7.60 -15.76 -11.67
C ALA A 197 -6.96 -14.60 -12.44
N GLU A 198 -6.52 -13.54 -11.72
CA GLU A 198 -5.87 -12.36 -12.33
C GLU A 198 -4.44 -12.63 -12.81
N LEU A 199 -3.66 -13.44 -12.08
CA LEU A 199 -2.27 -13.70 -12.40
C LEU A 199 -2.08 -14.85 -13.39
N PHE A 200 -2.84 -15.94 -13.23
CA PHE A 200 -2.64 -17.19 -13.94
C PHE A 200 -3.80 -17.56 -14.88
N GLY A 201 -4.90 -16.80 -14.85
CA GLY A 201 -6.08 -17.02 -15.67
C GLY A 201 -6.86 -18.27 -15.26
N LEU A 202 -7.49 -18.97 -16.25
CA LEU A 202 -8.29 -20.17 -16.00
C LEU A 202 -7.46 -21.42 -15.67
N PHE A 203 -6.14 -21.35 -15.76
CA PHE A 203 -5.23 -22.45 -15.44
C PHE A 203 -4.57 -22.19 -14.09
N PRO A 204 -4.90 -22.96 -13.03
CA PRO A 204 -4.26 -22.81 -11.74
C PRO A 204 -2.76 -23.07 -11.84
N PHE A 205 -1.98 -22.29 -11.11
CA PHE A 205 -0.53 -22.50 -10.99
C PHE A 205 -0.29 -23.86 -10.30
N GLU A 206 0.42 -24.79 -10.96
CA GLU A 206 0.68 -26.14 -10.43
C GLU A 206 1.47 -26.17 -9.10
N GLY A 207 2.04 -25.04 -8.68
CA GLY A 207 2.78 -24.88 -7.40
C GLY A 207 1.91 -24.74 -6.14
N SER A 208 0.60 -24.49 -6.26
CA SER A 208 -0.28 -24.33 -5.10
C SER A 208 -0.81 -25.65 -4.50
N ALA A 209 -0.60 -26.78 -5.17
CA ALA A 209 -1.15 -28.08 -4.77
C ALA A 209 -0.22 -28.92 -3.87
N GLU A 210 1.07 -28.58 -3.73
CA GLU A 210 2.03 -29.45 -3.01
C GLU A 210 2.26 -29.11 -1.52
N HIS A 211 1.72 -28.02 -0.99
CA HIS A 211 1.90 -27.67 0.43
C HIS A 211 0.74 -28.08 1.35
N GLY A 212 -0.22 -28.86 0.84
CA GLY A 212 -1.39 -29.31 1.59
C GLY A 212 -1.34 -30.77 2.12
N LYS A 213 -0.23 -31.48 1.94
CA LYS A 213 -0.09 -32.85 2.42
C LYS A 213 1.21 -33.02 3.16
N GLU A 214 1.20 -32.78 4.46
CA GLU A 214 1.99 -33.49 5.49
C GLU A 214 1.83 -32.77 6.83
N ILE A 215 0.73 -33.04 7.51
CA ILE A 215 0.72 -33.10 8.98
C ILE A 215 -0.23 -34.26 9.32
N LYS A 216 0.36 -35.42 9.56
CA LYS A 216 -0.24 -36.48 10.37
C LYS A 216 0.33 -36.39 11.78
#